data_c1011202dca740d99939036c81145831
#
_entry.id   c1011202dca740d99939036c81145831
#
_cell.length_a   1.000
_cell.length_b   1.000
_cell.length_c   1.000
_cell.angle_alpha   90.00
_cell.angle_beta   90.00
_cell.angle_gamma   90.00
#
_symmetry.space_group_name_H-M   'P 1'
#
loop_
_entity.id
_entity.type
_entity.pdbx_description
1 polymer ?
#
loop_
_entity_poly.entity_id
_entity_poly.type
_entity_poly.pdbx_seq_one_letter_code
_entity_poly.pdbx_strand_id
1 'polypeptide(L)'
;EFTRFVVLLTPIAGRQADPALIRRHVAFLRLLDREGRLVMAGPFADGEGGMIVLRAADLTEARRIAADDPFVQEGVRAFTLRVWELSCEANNHMGMG
;
A
#
# COMPACT_ATOMS: atom_id res chain seq x y z
N GLU A 1 13.74 4.74 -9.88
CA GLU A 1 12.74 5.47 -10.66
C GLU A 1 11.57 4.58 -11.10
N PHE A 2 11.85 3.36 -11.48
CA PHE A 2 10.81 2.40 -11.88
C PHE A 2 10.49 1.39 -10.79
N THR A 3 10.99 1.60 -9.58
CA THR A 3 10.72 0.74 -8.44
C THR A 3 9.49 1.24 -7.70
N ARG A 4 8.61 0.31 -7.34
CA ARG A 4 7.45 0.58 -6.48
C ARG A 4 7.45 -0.43 -5.35
N PHE A 5 6.73 -0.11 -4.29
CA PHE A 5 6.59 -0.98 -3.15
C PHE A 5 5.12 -1.35 -3.00
N VAL A 6 4.84 -2.64 -3.02
CA VAL A 6 3.47 -3.16 -2.99
C VAL A 6 3.17 -3.66 -1.59
N VAL A 7 2.18 -3.05 -0.95
CA VAL A 7 1.68 -3.45 0.35
C VAL A 7 0.39 -4.23 0.13
N LEU A 8 0.37 -5.48 0.55
CA LEU A 8 -0.84 -6.28 0.56
C LEU A 8 -1.40 -6.28 1.97
N LEU A 9 -2.60 -5.76 2.12
CA LEU A 9 -3.32 -5.73 3.40
C LEU A 9 -4.24 -6.94 3.45
N THR A 10 -4.03 -7.81 4.43
CA THR A 10 -4.82 -9.04 4.58
C THR A 10 -5.69 -8.94 5.82
N PRO A 11 -6.95 -9.40 5.76
CA PRO A 11 -7.84 -9.41 6.93
C PRO A 11 -7.26 -10.26 8.04
N ILE A 12 -7.51 -9.85 9.28
CA ILE A 12 -7.22 -10.65 10.46
C ILE A 12 -8.56 -11.23 10.93
N ALA A 13 -8.62 -12.55 11.09
CA ALA A 13 -9.85 -13.24 11.48
C ALA A 13 -10.46 -12.66 12.76
N GLY A 14 -11.76 -12.42 12.74
CA GLY A 14 -12.49 -11.87 13.88
C GLY A 14 -12.31 -10.39 14.10
N ARG A 15 -11.59 -9.67 13.21
CA ARG A 15 -11.35 -8.24 13.32
C ARG A 15 -11.99 -7.53 12.13
N GLN A 16 -12.67 -6.43 12.42
CA GLN A 16 -13.31 -5.63 11.38
C GLN A 16 -13.02 -4.16 11.58
N ALA A 17 -12.94 -3.44 10.47
CA ALA A 17 -12.79 -1.98 10.50
C ALA A 17 -14.17 -1.34 10.59
N ASP A 18 -14.40 -0.54 11.63
CA ASP A 18 -15.61 0.28 11.73
C ASP A 18 -15.47 1.52 10.84
N PRO A 19 -16.58 2.26 10.61
CA PRO A 19 -16.53 3.45 9.75
C PRO A 19 -15.52 4.51 10.19
N ALA A 20 -15.31 4.68 11.50
CA ALA A 20 -14.34 5.65 12.00
C ALA A 20 -12.92 5.26 11.66
N LEU A 21 -12.59 3.98 11.77
CA LEU A 21 -11.27 3.46 11.40
C LEU A 21 -11.04 3.56 9.89
N ILE A 22 -12.07 3.26 9.09
CA ILE A 22 -12.00 3.41 7.63
C ILE A 22 -11.68 4.87 7.26
N ARG A 23 -12.31 5.84 7.91
CA ARG A 23 -12.02 7.26 7.66
C ARG A 23 -10.58 7.63 8.03
N ARG A 24 -10.05 7.07 9.11
CA ARG A 24 -8.65 7.28 9.50
C ARG A 24 -7.69 6.68 8.48
N HIS A 25 -8.00 5.50 7.96
CA HIS A 25 -7.23 4.87 6.89
C HIS A 25 -7.25 5.74 5.63
N VAL A 26 -8.41 6.27 5.24
CA VAL A 26 -8.53 7.16 4.07
C VAL A 26 -7.73 8.45 4.29
N ALA A 27 -7.75 9.02 5.49
CA ALA A 27 -6.95 10.21 5.82
C ALA A 27 -5.45 9.92 5.69
N PHE A 28 -5.01 8.73 6.10
CA PHE A 28 -3.64 8.28 5.92
C PHE A 28 -3.28 8.20 4.43
N LEU A 29 -4.15 7.62 3.58
CA LEU A 29 -3.92 7.56 2.14
C LEU A 29 -3.84 8.96 1.52
N ARG A 30 -4.70 9.89 1.95
CA ARG A 30 -4.68 11.27 1.46
C ARG A 30 -3.38 11.99 1.80
N LEU A 31 -2.83 11.74 2.99
CA LEU A 31 -1.54 12.30 3.39
C LEU A 31 -0.42 11.76 2.48
N LEU A 32 -0.39 10.46 2.24
CA LEU A 32 0.58 9.85 1.35
C LEU A 32 0.49 10.41 -0.06
N ASP A 33 -0.73 10.64 -0.53
CA ASP A 33 -0.96 11.21 -1.87
C ASP A 33 -0.40 12.62 -1.95
N ARG A 34 -0.68 13.47 -0.95
CA ARG A 34 -0.14 14.83 -0.91
C ARG A 34 1.38 14.86 -0.83
N GLU A 35 2.00 13.86 -0.21
CA GLU A 35 3.46 13.76 -0.13
C GLU A 35 4.10 13.12 -1.36
N GLY A 36 3.31 12.74 -2.35
CA GLY A 36 3.81 12.11 -3.57
C GLY A 36 4.22 10.65 -3.38
N ARG A 37 3.81 10.02 -2.29
CA ARG A 37 4.19 8.65 -1.94
C ARG A 37 3.17 7.60 -2.39
N LEU A 38 1.92 7.99 -2.63
CA LEU A 38 0.88 7.08 -3.06
C LEU A 38 0.81 7.02 -4.58
N VAL A 39 0.93 5.82 -5.14
CA VAL A 39 0.71 5.60 -6.57
C VAL A 39 -0.75 5.23 -6.81
N MET A 40 -1.25 4.22 -6.10
CA MET A 40 -2.64 3.78 -6.16
C MET A 40 -2.95 2.91 -4.96
N ALA A 41 -4.22 2.81 -4.62
CA ALA A 41 -4.67 1.98 -3.51
C ALA A 41 -6.14 1.64 -3.68
N GLY A 42 -6.57 0.54 -3.09
CA GLY A 42 -7.97 0.18 -3.06
C GLY A 42 -8.21 -1.19 -2.45
N PRO A 43 -9.46 -1.46 -2.05
CA PRO A 43 -9.86 -2.78 -1.59
C PRO A 43 -9.98 -3.74 -2.76
N PHE A 44 -9.78 -5.04 -2.49
CA PHE A 44 -10.09 -6.07 -3.48
C PHE A 44 -11.60 -6.24 -3.60
N ALA A 45 -12.06 -6.57 -4.81
CA ALA A 45 -13.48 -6.65 -5.10
C ALA A 45 -14.21 -7.74 -4.28
N ASP A 46 -13.49 -8.76 -3.85
CA ASP A 46 -14.06 -9.83 -3.00
C ASP A 46 -14.19 -9.44 -1.53
N GLY A 47 -13.76 -8.23 -1.16
CA GLY A 47 -13.80 -7.78 0.22
C GLY A 47 -12.69 -8.32 1.12
N GLU A 48 -11.73 -9.06 0.58
CA GLU A 48 -10.68 -9.73 1.33
C GLU A 48 -9.38 -8.92 1.32
N GLY A 49 -9.41 -7.79 2.02
CA GLY A 49 -8.23 -6.92 2.12
C GLY A 49 -8.10 -5.96 0.95
N GLY A 50 -6.89 -5.49 0.72
CA GLY A 50 -6.63 -4.50 -0.32
C GLY A 50 -5.15 -4.39 -0.63
N MET A 51 -4.83 -3.42 -1.47
CA MET A 51 -3.45 -3.20 -1.92
C MET A 51 -3.15 -1.71 -1.94
N ILE A 52 -1.93 -1.37 -1.53
CA ILE A 52 -1.39 -0.02 -1.63
C ILE A 52 -0.08 -0.12 -2.42
N VAL A 53 0.09 0.73 -3.43
CA VAL A 53 1.34 0.83 -4.17
C VAL A 53 1.99 2.16 -3.80
N LEU A 54 3.22 2.09 -3.32
CA LEU A 54 3.96 3.24 -2.78
C LEU A 54 5.19 3.58 -3.60
N ARG A 55 5.53 4.87 -3.57
CA ARG A 55 6.89 5.35 -3.80
C ARG A 55 7.55 5.58 -2.46
N ALA A 56 8.77 5.11 -2.31
CA ALA A 56 9.59 5.33 -1.12
C ALA A 56 11.06 5.31 -1.53
N ALA A 57 11.91 5.82 -0.65
CA ALA A 57 13.35 5.87 -0.93
C ALA A 57 13.96 4.47 -0.94
N ASP A 58 13.48 3.59 -0.08
CA ASP A 58 13.96 2.21 0.06
C ASP A 58 12.92 1.35 0.77
N LEU A 59 13.25 0.07 0.91
CA LEU A 59 12.37 -0.91 1.56
C LEU A 59 12.11 -0.57 3.03
N THR A 60 13.10 -0.04 3.74
CA THR A 60 12.96 0.35 5.14
C THR A 60 11.92 1.45 5.31
N GLU A 61 11.98 2.47 4.46
CA GLU A 61 10.98 3.54 4.47
C GLU A 61 9.58 3.01 4.11
N ALA A 62 9.49 2.16 3.08
CA ALA A 62 8.22 1.58 2.67
C ALA A 62 7.59 0.76 3.79
N ARG A 63 8.39 -0.01 4.53
CA ARG A 63 7.92 -0.80 5.66
C ARG A 63 7.39 0.08 6.77
N ARG A 64 8.09 1.18 7.08
CA ARG A 64 7.65 2.13 8.10
C ARG A 64 6.32 2.77 7.71
N ILE A 65 6.17 3.17 6.44
CA ILE A 65 4.92 3.72 5.93
C ILE A 65 3.78 2.70 6.08
N ALA A 66 3.99 1.47 5.64
CA ALA A 66 2.98 0.42 5.74
C ALA A 66 2.55 0.17 7.19
N ALA A 67 3.50 0.18 8.12
CA ALA A 67 3.23 -0.04 9.53
C ALA A 67 2.44 1.10 10.17
N ASP A 68 2.46 2.30 9.59
CA ASP A 68 1.74 3.48 10.08
C ASP A 68 0.27 3.51 9.65
N ASP A 69 -0.15 2.61 8.77
CA ASP A 69 -1.56 2.53 8.36
C ASP A 69 -2.43 2.24 9.59
N PRO A 70 -3.48 3.05 9.84
CA PRO A 70 -4.40 2.80 10.95
C PRO A 70 -4.99 1.39 10.97
N PHE A 71 -5.22 0.77 9.83
CA PHE A 71 -5.67 -0.62 9.77
C PHE A 71 -4.65 -1.59 10.40
N VAL A 72 -3.37 -1.32 10.20
CA VAL A 72 -2.30 -2.13 10.77
C VAL A 72 -2.12 -1.80 12.25
N GLN A 73 -2.11 -0.52 12.59
CA GLN A 73 -1.95 -0.05 13.96
C GLN A 73 -3.02 -0.59 14.89
N GLU A 74 -4.26 -0.65 14.43
CA GLU A 74 -5.39 -1.16 15.22
C GLU A 74 -5.56 -2.67 15.11
N GLY A 75 -4.69 -3.35 14.38
CA GLY A 75 -4.68 -4.81 14.32
C GLY A 75 -5.85 -5.43 13.55
N VAL A 76 -6.48 -4.68 12.63
CA VAL A 76 -7.56 -5.26 11.79
C VAL A 76 -7.04 -5.79 10.46
N ARG A 77 -5.83 -5.41 10.07
CA ARG A 77 -5.13 -5.93 8.89
C ARG A 77 -3.69 -6.25 9.24
N ALA A 78 -3.18 -7.32 8.69
CA ALA A 78 -1.75 -7.57 8.59
C ALA A 78 -1.26 -7.12 7.23
N PHE A 79 0.05 -6.93 7.05
CA PHE A 79 0.56 -6.57 5.74
C PHE A 79 1.76 -7.43 5.36
N THR A 80 1.91 -7.63 4.06
CA THR A 80 3.15 -8.08 3.44
C THR A 80 3.60 -7.00 2.48
N LEU A 81 4.90 -6.93 2.24
CA LEU A 81 5.53 -5.88 1.46
C LEU A 81 6.43 -6.51 0.41
N ARG A 82 6.27 -6.10 -0.84
CA ARG A 82 7.10 -6.58 -1.93
C ARG A 82 7.66 -5.42 -2.73
N VAL A 83 8.89 -5.57 -3.16
CA VAL A 83 9.52 -4.64 -4.10
C VAL A 83 9.11 -5.03 -5.51
N TRP A 84 8.62 -4.05 -6.28
CA TRP A 84 8.09 -4.26 -7.62
C TRP A 84 8.85 -3.40 -8.62
N GLU A 85 9.50 -4.05 -9.57
CA GLU A 85 10.21 -3.38 -10.65
C GLU A 85 9.26 -3.28 -11.83
N LEU A 86 8.96 -2.04 -12.27
CA LEU A 86 8.01 -1.81 -13.35
C LEU A 86 8.60 -2.21 -14.69
N SER A 87 7.81 -2.88 -15.51
CA SER A 87 8.09 -3.09 -16.93
C SER A 87 7.11 -2.22 -17.71
N CYS A 88 7.60 -1.20 -18.39
CA CYS A 88 6.75 -0.23 -19.05
C CYS A 88 7.45 0.38 -20.26
N GLU A 89 6.69 1.11 -21.06
CA GLU A 89 7.22 1.75 -22.27
C GLU A 89 8.39 2.67 -21.94
N ALA A 90 8.29 3.44 -20.84
CA ALA A 90 9.33 4.40 -20.46
C ALA A 90 10.70 3.78 -20.21
N ASN A 91 10.78 2.50 -19.84
CA ASN A 91 12.04 1.79 -19.68
C ASN A 91 12.24 0.66 -20.70
N ASN A 92 11.50 0.73 -21.81
CA ASN A 92 11.55 -0.26 -22.87
C ASN A 92 11.31 -1.67 -22.33
N HIS A 93 10.32 -1.81 -21.42
CA HIS A 93 9.97 -3.07 -20.78
C HIS A 93 11.20 -3.74 -20.17
N MET A 94 11.93 -2.98 -19.33
CA MET A 94 13.15 -3.40 -18.65
C MET A 94 14.27 -3.80 -19.64
N GLY A 95 14.29 -3.12 -20.79
CA GLY A 95 15.27 -3.35 -21.84
C GLY A 95 14.98 -4.55 -22.73
N MET A 96 13.81 -5.17 -22.60
CA MET A 96 13.45 -6.38 -23.33
C MET A 96 12.41 -6.15 -24.44
N GLY A 97 12.02 -4.91 -24.63
CA GLY A 97 11.08 -4.56 -25.69
C GLY A 97 11.71 -4.29 -27.04
#